data_150b3fbf4fbb456748391161afabf0e1
#
_entry.id   150b3fbf4fbb456748391161afabf0e1
#
_cell.length_a   1.000
_cell.length_b   1.000
_cell.length_c   1.000
_cell.angle_alpha   90.00
_cell.angle_beta   90.00
_cell.angle_gamma   90.00
#
_symmetry.space_group_name_H-M   'P 1'
#
loop_
_entity.id
_entity.type
_entity.pdbx_description
1 polymer ?
#
loop_
_entity_poly.entity_id
_entity_poly.type
_entity_poly.pdbx_seq_one_letter_code
_entity_poly.pdbx_strand_id
1 'polypeptide(L)'
;RDPHAPIDAIARAAGLSRRALYGHFDDRDTLLRAMILGGAERFNDLADGVDDGGPAPLALARLALALWDVAADVQFAATVALDDSHIEETAAVLTPVRRRVLSIVTRGREEGTIRTDMPAATVARLIEEAARTVITRLDTARPEASSVAVRTILGVAGLGWREADDVLEGARA
;
A
#
# COMPACT_ATOMS: atom_id res chain seq x y z
N ARG A 1 14.23 12.24 -6.78
CA ARG A 1 12.85 12.11 -7.32
C ARG A 1 12.04 13.22 -6.68
N ASP A 2 11.71 14.24 -7.46
CA ASP A 2 11.09 15.49 -7.01
C ASP A 2 9.59 15.44 -7.34
N PRO A 3 8.68 15.43 -6.34
CA PRO A 3 7.24 15.45 -6.58
C PRO A 3 6.76 16.71 -7.30
N HIS A 4 7.56 17.78 -7.31
CA HIS A 4 7.28 19.02 -8.03
C HIS A 4 7.97 19.10 -9.40
N ALA A 5 8.59 18.03 -9.87
CA ALA A 5 9.27 18.02 -11.16
C ALA A 5 8.33 18.45 -12.29
N PRO A 6 8.78 19.34 -13.19
CA PRO A 6 7.98 19.73 -14.34
C PRO A 6 7.77 18.54 -15.28
N ILE A 7 6.65 18.53 -16.02
CA ILE A 7 6.23 17.45 -16.91
C ILE A 7 7.35 17.04 -17.91
N ASP A 8 8.17 17.99 -18.34
CA ASP A 8 9.32 17.77 -19.22
C ASP A 8 10.44 16.95 -18.57
N ALA A 9 10.63 17.10 -17.27
CA ALA A 9 11.59 16.30 -16.51
C ALA A 9 11.09 14.86 -16.36
N ILE A 10 9.78 14.70 -16.17
CA ILE A 10 9.11 13.40 -16.10
C ILE A 10 9.23 12.68 -17.45
N ALA A 11 8.94 13.36 -18.58
CA ALA A 11 9.08 12.80 -19.93
C ALA A 11 10.50 12.29 -20.16
N ARG A 12 11.52 13.09 -19.87
CA ARG A 12 12.92 12.68 -20.02
C ARG A 12 13.28 11.49 -19.16
N ALA A 13 12.84 11.45 -17.92
CA ALA A 13 13.10 10.35 -17.02
C ALA A 13 12.43 9.03 -17.47
N ALA A 14 11.26 9.13 -18.14
CA ALA A 14 10.53 8.01 -18.72
C ALA A 14 11.04 7.61 -20.12
N GLY A 15 12.04 8.29 -20.69
CA GLY A 15 12.50 8.04 -22.05
C GLY A 15 11.50 8.45 -23.14
N LEU A 16 10.52 9.30 -22.81
CA LEU A 16 9.48 9.77 -23.70
C LEU A 16 9.81 11.14 -24.28
N SER A 17 9.38 11.38 -25.53
CA SER A 17 9.42 12.73 -26.07
C SER A 17 8.35 13.60 -25.42
N ARG A 18 8.65 14.91 -25.32
CA ARG A 18 7.68 15.93 -24.86
C ARG A 18 6.35 15.84 -25.63
N ARG A 19 6.43 15.68 -26.95
CA ARG A 19 5.26 15.57 -27.85
C ARG A 19 4.43 14.31 -27.54
N ALA A 20 5.07 13.19 -27.20
CA ALA A 20 4.38 11.97 -26.85
C ALA A 20 3.61 12.13 -25.53
N LEU A 21 4.22 12.76 -24.53
CA LEU A 21 3.56 12.98 -23.23
C LEU A 21 2.38 13.95 -23.32
N TYR A 22 2.57 15.10 -24.01
CA TYR A 22 1.49 16.08 -24.23
C TYR A 22 0.41 15.59 -25.21
N GLY A 23 0.67 14.51 -25.99
CA GLY A 23 -0.35 13.83 -26.78
C GLY A 23 -1.31 12.97 -25.96
N HIS A 24 -0.93 12.64 -24.73
CA HIS A 24 -1.73 11.81 -23.81
C HIS A 24 -2.26 12.59 -22.60
N PHE A 25 -1.57 13.65 -22.17
CA PHE A 25 -1.90 14.41 -20.96
C PHE A 25 -1.79 15.90 -21.27
N ASP A 26 -2.90 16.62 -21.10
CA ASP A 26 -2.98 18.06 -21.37
C ASP A 26 -2.11 18.87 -20.39
N ASP A 27 -2.01 18.40 -19.16
CA ASP A 27 -1.25 19.04 -18.09
C ASP A 27 -0.64 18.02 -17.11
N ARG A 28 0.11 18.56 -16.13
CA ARG A 28 0.75 17.76 -15.09
C ARG A 28 -0.25 17.10 -14.16
N ASP A 29 -1.36 17.78 -13.83
CA ASP A 29 -2.36 17.25 -12.92
C ASP A 29 -3.08 16.06 -13.52
N THR A 30 -3.41 16.10 -14.81
CA THR A 30 -3.97 14.99 -15.56
C THR A 30 -3.03 13.78 -15.57
N LEU A 31 -1.72 13.99 -15.77
CA LEU A 31 -0.72 12.93 -15.67
C LEU A 31 -0.66 12.34 -14.26
N LEU A 32 -0.61 13.18 -13.22
CA LEU A 32 -0.54 12.71 -11.84
C LEU A 32 -1.78 11.90 -11.45
N ARG A 33 -2.98 12.38 -11.82
CA ARG A 33 -4.22 11.63 -11.59
C ARG A 33 -4.20 10.27 -12.29
N ALA A 34 -3.76 10.20 -13.54
CA ALA A 34 -3.63 8.92 -14.24
C ALA A 34 -2.64 7.97 -13.55
N MET A 35 -1.53 8.48 -13.02
CA MET A 35 -0.57 7.69 -12.25
C MET A 35 -1.17 7.20 -10.93
N ILE A 36 -1.93 8.04 -10.21
CA ILE A 36 -2.62 7.69 -8.97
C ILE A 36 -3.65 6.59 -9.23
N LEU A 37 -4.50 6.77 -10.24
CA LEU A 37 -5.54 5.80 -10.61
C LEU A 37 -4.94 4.47 -11.01
N GLY A 38 -3.97 4.47 -11.93
CA GLY A 38 -3.29 3.24 -12.38
C GLY A 38 -2.53 2.53 -11.25
N GLY A 39 -1.92 3.28 -10.33
CA GLY A 39 -1.31 2.71 -9.12
C GLY A 39 -2.35 2.06 -8.21
N ALA A 40 -3.47 2.75 -7.96
CA ALA A 40 -4.54 2.24 -7.11
C ALA A 40 -5.24 1.01 -7.70
N GLU A 41 -5.47 0.97 -9.03
CA GLU A 41 -5.99 -0.21 -9.72
C GLU A 41 -5.07 -1.41 -9.52
N ARG A 42 -3.76 -1.26 -9.71
CA ARG A 42 -2.79 -2.34 -9.46
C ARG A 42 -2.82 -2.85 -8.00
N PHE A 43 -2.95 -1.95 -7.02
CA PHE A 43 -3.13 -2.34 -5.62
C PHE A 43 -4.41 -3.13 -5.39
N ASN A 44 -5.52 -2.72 -6.00
CA ASN A 44 -6.80 -3.42 -5.88
C ASN A 44 -6.74 -4.80 -6.52
N ASP A 45 -6.21 -4.91 -7.74
CA ASP A 45 -6.06 -6.19 -8.46
C ASP A 45 -5.21 -7.18 -7.66
N LEU A 46 -4.11 -6.71 -7.08
CA LEU A 46 -3.27 -7.54 -6.23
C LEU A 46 -3.98 -7.95 -4.94
N ALA A 47 -4.68 -7.02 -4.29
CA ALA A 47 -5.43 -7.34 -3.08
C ALA A 47 -6.50 -8.40 -3.33
N ASP A 48 -7.17 -8.35 -4.49
CA ASP A 48 -8.18 -9.34 -4.88
C ASP A 48 -7.57 -10.71 -5.20
N GLY A 49 -6.34 -10.73 -5.73
CA GLY A 49 -5.63 -11.97 -6.07
C GLY A 49 -4.94 -12.69 -4.90
N VAL A 50 -4.79 -12.03 -3.74
CA VAL A 50 -4.11 -12.64 -2.59
C VAL A 50 -5.02 -13.68 -1.94
N ASP A 51 -4.47 -14.91 -1.73
CA ASP A 51 -5.12 -15.93 -0.91
C ASP A 51 -5.22 -15.48 0.54
N ASP A 52 -6.45 -15.39 1.06
CA ASP A 52 -6.75 -15.05 2.45
C ASP A 52 -7.11 -16.26 3.30
N GLY A 53 -6.86 -17.47 2.79
CA GLY A 53 -6.98 -18.70 3.56
C GLY A 53 -6.03 -18.75 4.75
N GLY A 54 -6.42 -19.55 5.75
CA GLY A 54 -5.67 -19.69 7.00
C GLY A 54 -5.94 -18.57 8.01
N PRO A 55 -5.12 -18.48 9.08
CA PRO A 55 -5.28 -17.49 10.15
C PRO A 55 -5.21 -16.05 9.63
N ALA A 56 -6.02 -15.16 10.21
CA ALA A 56 -6.09 -13.76 9.77
C ALA A 56 -4.74 -13.03 9.78
N PRO A 57 -3.82 -13.21 10.74
CA PRO A 57 -2.48 -12.62 10.67
C PRO A 57 -1.68 -13.05 9.44
N LEU A 58 -1.79 -14.30 9.02
CA LEU A 58 -1.12 -14.82 7.83
C LEU A 58 -1.67 -14.19 6.55
N ALA A 59 -3.00 -14.08 6.44
CA ALA A 59 -3.65 -13.40 5.33
C ALA A 59 -3.24 -11.91 5.26
N LEU A 60 -3.14 -11.24 6.41
CA LEU A 60 -2.69 -9.85 6.49
C LEU A 60 -1.21 -9.69 6.05
N ALA A 61 -0.35 -10.62 6.46
CA ALA A 61 1.06 -10.62 6.06
C ALA A 61 1.24 -10.86 4.56
N ARG A 62 0.50 -11.81 3.97
CA ARG A 62 0.51 -12.07 2.52
C ARG A 62 0.03 -10.86 1.73
N LEU A 63 -1.06 -10.23 2.17
CA LEU A 63 -1.55 -8.98 1.56
C LEU A 63 -0.50 -7.87 1.63
N ALA A 64 0.14 -7.69 2.79
CA ALA A 64 1.17 -6.67 2.96
C ALA A 64 2.40 -6.93 2.09
N LEU A 65 2.85 -8.18 1.93
CA LEU A 65 3.94 -8.55 1.02
C LEU A 65 3.58 -8.28 -0.44
N ALA A 66 2.41 -8.73 -0.89
CA ALA A 66 1.97 -8.54 -2.27
C ALA A 66 1.86 -7.05 -2.63
N LEU A 67 1.32 -6.23 -1.73
CA LEU A 67 1.25 -4.79 -1.94
C LEU A 67 2.64 -4.12 -1.88
N TRP A 68 3.56 -4.66 -1.08
CA TRP A 68 4.94 -4.15 -1.01
C TRP A 68 5.70 -4.35 -2.32
N ASP A 69 5.51 -5.46 -3.02
CA ASP A 69 6.19 -5.75 -4.29
C ASP A 69 5.90 -4.68 -5.36
N VAL A 70 4.73 -4.03 -5.27
CA VAL A 70 4.35 -2.92 -6.14
C VAL A 70 4.69 -1.55 -5.55
N ALA A 71 4.91 -1.48 -4.24
CA ALA A 71 5.17 -0.22 -3.55
C ALA A 71 6.41 0.50 -4.09
N ALA A 72 7.46 -0.23 -4.50
CA ALA A 72 8.66 0.34 -5.09
C ALA A 72 8.36 1.07 -6.42
N ASP A 73 7.48 0.49 -7.25
CA ASP A 73 7.08 1.06 -8.54
C ASP A 73 6.19 2.28 -8.38
N VAL A 74 5.33 2.27 -7.35
CA VAL A 74 4.34 3.33 -7.11
C VAL A 74 4.77 4.33 -6.04
N GLN A 75 5.92 4.15 -5.39
CA GLN A 75 6.37 5.01 -4.28
C GLN A 75 6.36 6.50 -4.65
N PHE A 76 6.78 6.84 -5.87
CA PHE A 76 6.70 8.21 -6.36
C PHE A 76 5.26 8.68 -6.51
N ALA A 77 4.41 7.87 -7.16
CA ALA A 77 2.99 8.16 -7.30
C ALA A 77 2.30 8.24 -5.93
N ALA A 78 2.63 7.32 -5.00
CA ALA A 78 2.11 7.32 -3.64
C ALA A 78 2.51 8.59 -2.86
N THR A 79 3.73 9.09 -3.02
CA THR A 79 4.18 10.34 -2.37
C THR A 79 3.36 11.54 -2.85
N VAL A 80 2.98 11.57 -4.13
CA VAL A 80 2.13 12.61 -4.72
C VAL A 80 0.66 12.39 -4.38
N ALA A 81 0.18 11.15 -4.46
CA ALA A 81 -1.21 10.78 -4.21
C ALA A 81 -1.65 11.00 -2.76
N LEU A 82 -0.70 10.89 -1.84
CA LEU A 82 -0.92 11.02 -0.40
C LEU A 82 -0.61 12.44 0.11
N ASP A 83 -0.36 13.39 -0.78
CA ASP A 83 -0.41 14.82 -0.48
C ASP A 83 -1.87 15.24 -0.21
N ASP A 84 -2.07 16.21 0.69
CA ASP A 84 -3.40 16.64 1.16
C ASP A 84 -4.35 17.00 0.02
N SER A 85 -3.82 17.43 -1.13
CA SER A 85 -4.60 17.77 -2.32
C SER A 85 -5.28 16.59 -3.05
N HIS A 86 -4.80 15.35 -2.85
CA HIS A 86 -5.29 14.16 -3.58
C HIS A 86 -5.81 13.05 -2.65
N ILE A 87 -5.79 13.31 -1.33
CA ILE A 87 -6.06 12.28 -0.32
C ILE A 87 -7.49 11.71 -0.42
N GLU A 88 -8.48 12.54 -0.74
CA GLU A 88 -9.89 12.11 -0.86
C GLU A 88 -10.10 11.25 -2.11
N GLU A 89 -9.51 11.65 -3.25
CA GLU A 89 -9.59 10.92 -4.51
C GLU A 89 -8.91 9.55 -4.38
N THR A 90 -7.71 9.52 -3.80
CA THR A 90 -6.95 8.30 -3.52
C THR A 90 -7.71 7.39 -2.55
N ALA A 91 -8.35 7.97 -1.52
CA ALA A 91 -9.15 7.23 -0.57
C ALA A 91 -10.34 6.50 -1.22
N ALA A 92 -10.98 7.13 -2.18
CA ALA A 92 -12.12 6.53 -2.90
C ALA A 92 -11.68 5.34 -3.75
N VAL A 93 -10.56 5.48 -4.47
CA VAL A 93 -10.05 4.42 -5.38
C VAL A 93 -9.52 3.22 -4.61
N LEU A 94 -8.94 3.40 -3.42
CA LEU A 94 -8.43 2.30 -2.57
C LEU A 94 -9.53 1.64 -1.71
N THR A 95 -10.81 1.94 -1.95
CA THR A 95 -11.92 1.32 -1.21
C THR A 95 -11.90 -0.22 -1.23
N PRO A 96 -11.57 -0.92 -2.34
CA PRO A 96 -11.47 -2.39 -2.34
C PRO A 96 -10.41 -2.91 -1.37
N VAL A 97 -9.19 -2.39 -1.42
CA VAL A 97 -8.11 -2.75 -0.47
C VAL A 97 -8.55 -2.54 0.98
N ARG A 98 -9.19 -1.40 1.27
CA ARG A 98 -9.69 -1.06 2.61
C ARG A 98 -10.72 -2.05 3.11
N ARG A 99 -11.67 -2.45 2.26
CA ARG A 99 -12.66 -3.49 2.60
C ARG A 99 -11.97 -4.81 2.90
N ARG A 100 -10.94 -5.17 2.13
CA ARG A 100 -10.18 -6.39 2.33
C ARG A 100 -9.48 -6.38 3.69
N VAL A 101 -8.75 -5.31 4.02
CA VAL A 101 -8.11 -5.14 5.33
C VAL A 101 -9.14 -5.24 6.45
N LEU A 102 -10.26 -4.53 6.34
CA LEU A 102 -11.33 -4.59 7.35
C LEU A 102 -11.91 -5.99 7.52
N SER A 103 -12.12 -6.73 6.44
CA SER A 103 -12.61 -8.11 6.47
C SER A 103 -11.64 -9.04 7.21
N ILE A 104 -10.33 -8.96 6.89
CA ILE A 104 -9.29 -9.76 7.56
C ILE A 104 -9.24 -9.41 9.05
N VAL A 105 -9.26 -8.13 9.39
CA VAL A 105 -9.23 -7.67 10.79
C VAL A 105 -10.47 -8.16 11.55
N THR A 106 -11.66 -8.07 10.94
CA THR A 106 -12.91 -8.53 11.57
C THR A 106 -12.84 -10.02 11.88
N ARG A 107 -12.45 -10.83 10.90
CA ARG A 107 -12.26 -12.29 11.07
C ARG A 107 -11.23 -12.60 12.16
N GLY A 108 -10.06 -11.94 12.14
CA GLY A 108 -9.02 -12.19 13.13
C GLY A 108 -9.41 -11.80 14.55
N ARG A 109 -10.30 -10.84 14.72
CA ARG A 109 -10.88 -10.50 16.02
C ARG A 109 -11.84 -11.60 16.50
N GLU A 110 -12.65 -12.16 15.60
CA GLU A 110 -13.56 -13.28 15.91
C GLU A 110 -12.75 -14.55 16.24
N GLU A 111 -11.63 -14.77 15.57
CA GLU A 111 -10.68 -15.87 15.84
C GLU A 111 -9.84 -15.64 17.12
N GLY A 112 -9.80 -14.41 17.67
CA GLY A 112 -8.93 -14.05 18.77
C GLY A 112 -7.45 -13.91 18.41
N THR A 113 -7.12 -13.85 17.11
CA THR A 113 -5.75 -13.75 16.56
C THR A 113 -5.32 -12.32 16.27
N ILE A 114 -6.24 -11.36 16.27
CA ILE A 114 -6.00 -9.91 16.17
C ILE A 114 -6.59 -9.24 17.41
N ARG A 115 -5.96 -8.15 17.84
CA ARG A 115 -6.32 -7.37 19.04
C ARG A 115 -7.80 -7.02 19.09
N THR A 116 -8.41 -7.13 20.27
CA THR A 116 -9.84 -6.92 20.50
C THR A 116 -10.16 -5.68 21.33
N ASP A 117 -9.14 -5.00 21.86
CA ASP A 117 -9.25 -3.80 22.71
C ASP A 117 -9.71 -2.53 21.97
N MET A 118 -9.76 -2.59 20.62
CA MET A 118 -10.25 -1.51 19.76
C MET A 118 -11.31 -2.05 18.78
N PRO A 119 -12.22 -1.20 18.26
CA PRO A 119 -13.13 -1.58 17.17
C PRO A 119 -12.36 -2.01 15.91
N ALA A 120 -12.89 -3.00 15.16
CA ALA A 120 -12.24 -3.49 13.93
C ALA A 120 -11.94 -2.37 12.92
N ALA A 121 -12.87 -1.43 12.73
CA ALA A 121 -12.67 -0.29 11.84
C ALA A 121 -11.50 0.61 12.28
N THR A 122 -11.29 0.77 13.58
CA THR A 122 -10.16 1.54 14.11
C THR A 122 -8.84 0.83 13.86
N VAL A 123 -8.78 -0.48 14.11
CA VAL A 123 -7.57 -1.29 13.86
C VAL A 123 -7.22 -1.27 12.36
N ALA A 124 -8.22 -1.50 11.48
CA ALA A 124 -8.04 -1.45 10.04
C ALA A 124 -7.49 -0.09 9.58
N ARG A 125 -8.03 1.02 10.09
CA ARG A 125 -7.55 2.36 9.77
C ARG A 125 -6.11 2.60 10.25
N LEU A 126 -5.75 2.15 11.45
CA LEU A 126 -4.38 2.25 11.95
C LEU A 126 -3.40 1.43 11.10
N ILE A 127 -3.82 0.25 10.62
CA ILE A 127 -3.05 -0.56 9.67
C ILE A 127 -2.83 0.21 8.36
N GLU A 128 -3.86 0.86 7.81
CA GLU A 128 -3.74 1.69 6.60
C GLU A 128 -2.76 2.85 6.80
N GLU A 129 -2.83 3.54 7.92
CA GLU A 129 -1.90 4.64 8.24
C GLU A 129 -0.46 4.15 8.43
N ALA A 130 -0.27 2.99 9.05
CA ALA A 130 1.03 2.35 9.17
C ALA A 130 1.57 1.96 7.79
N ALA A 131 0.76 1.32 6.94
CA ALA A 131 1.12 0.96 5.57
C ALA A 131 1.51 2.20 4.76
N ARG A 132 0.72 3.27 4.83
CA ARG A 132 1.03 4.56 4.19
C ARG A 132 2.39 5.08 4.65
N THR A 133 2.64 5.07 5.95
CA THR A 133 3.89 5.56 6.52
C THR A 133 5.09 4.75 6.03
N VAL A 134 5.00 3.42 6.04
CA VAL A 134 6.13 2.57 5.58
C VAL A 134 6.37 2.73 4.08
N ILE A 135 5.32 2.80 3.25
CA ILE A 135 5.47 3.00 1.80
C ILE A 135 6.11 4.35 1.48
N THR A 136 5.75 5.41 2.19
CA THR A 136 6.23 6.77 1.89
C THR A 136 7.57 7.10 2.54
N ARG A 137 7.93 6.45 3.64
CA ARG A 137 9.10 6.81 4.45
C ARG A 137 10.24 5.81 4.42
N LEU A 138 9.96 4.52 4.17
CA LEU A 138 11.02 3.54 4.07
C LEU A 138 11.72 3.62 2.71
N ASP A 139 13.03 3.37 2.72
CA ASP A 139 13.80 3.14 1.50
C ASP A 139 13.48 1.74 0.97
N THR A 140 12.65 1.69 -0.08
CA THR A 140 12.18 0.43 -0.68
C THR A 140 13.31 -0.40 -1.32
N ALA A 141 14.48 0.21 -1.56
CA ALA A 141 15.65 -0.50 -2.09
C ALA A 141 16.37 -1.35 -1.03
N ARG A 142 16.06 -1.17 0.25
CA ARG A 142 16.67 -1.97 1.32
C ARG A 142 16.08 -3.36 1.37
N PRO A 143 16.91 -4.43 1.43
CA PRO A 143 16.43 -5.82 1.46
C PRO A 143 15.47 -6.12 2.61
N GLU A 144 15.67 -5.47 3.76
CA GLU A 144 14.84 -5.65 4.96
C GLU A 144 13.53 -4.84 4.96
N ALA A 145 13.34 -3.93 4.01
CA ALA A 145 12.22 -2.99 4.04
C ALA A 145 10.84 -3.66 4.01
N SER A 146 10.66 -4.71 3.19
CA SER A 146 9.42 -5.49 3.17
C SER A 146 9.13 -6.16 4.52
N SER A 147 10.16 -6.70 5.18
CA SER A 147 10.03 -7.32 6.50
C SER A 147 9.64 -6.30 7.56
N VAL A 148 10.24 -5.11 7.52
CA VAL A 148 9.90 -4.01 8.44
C VAL A 148 8.45 -3.57 8.22
N ALA A 149 8.01 -3.46 6.97
CA ALA A 149 6.64 -3.09 6.64
C ALA A 149 5.62 -4.10 7.21
N VAL A 150 5.84 -5.40 6.96
CA VAL A 150 4.95 -6.46 7.45
C VAL A 150 4.93 -6.51 8.97
N ARG A 151 6.09 -6.49 9.64
CA ARG A 151 6.16 -6.47 11.12
C ARG A 151 5.44 -5.26 11.71
N THR A 152 5.56 -4.10 11.09
CA THR A 152 4.86 -2.89 11.54
C THR A 152 3.34 -3.09 11.47
N ILE A 153 2.82 -3.62 10.37
CA ILE A 153 1.40 -3.89 10.18
C ILE A 153 0.90 -4.92 11.19
N LEU A 154 1.62 -6.03 11.37
CA LEU A 154 1.27 -7.08 12.34
C LEU A 154 1.35 -6.57 13.79
N GLY A 155 2.30 -5.71 14.11
CA GLY A 155 2.39 -5.07 15.42
C GLY A 155 1.18 -4.17 15.71
N VAL A 156 0.70 -3.41 14.72
CA VAL A 156 -0.54 -2.64 14.82
C VAL A 156 -1.75 -3.55 15.03
N ALA A 157 -1.77 -4.70 14.37
CA ALA A 157 -2.80 -5.73 14.54
C ALA A 157 -2.77 -6.41 15.93
N GLY A 158 -1.71 -6.18 16.73
CA GLY A 158 -1.61 -6.64 18.11
C GLY A 158 -0.65 -7.80 18.34
N LEU A 159 0.11 -8.23 17.32
CA LEU A 159 1.08 -9.31 17.47
C LEU A 159 2.35 -8.83 18.17
N GLY A 160 2.90 -9.67 19.03
CA GLY A 160 4.25 -9.49 19.56
C GLY A 160 5.31 -9.67 18.45
N TRP A 161 6.50 -9.10 18.64
CA TRP A 161 7.52 -9.11 17.58
C TRP A 161 7.97 -10.52 17.17
N ARG A 162 8.02 -11.50 18.09
CA ARG A 162 8.36 -12.90 17.78
C ARG A 162 7.26 -13.57 16.97
N GLU A 163 6.03 -13.39 17.38
CA GLU A 163 4.87 -13.89 16.66
C GLU A 163 4.75 -13.30 15.25
N ALA A 164 5.05 -12.01 15.11
CA ALA A 164 5.10 -11.35 13.80
C ALA A 164 6.21 -11.94 12.89
N ASP A 165 7.35 -12.36 13.47
CA ASP A 165 8.41 -13.05 12.73
C ASP A 165 7.95 -14.41 12.22
N ASP A 166 7.33 -15.22 13.08
CA ASP A 166 6.81 -16.56 12.71
C ASP A 166 5.75 -16.45 11.60
N VAL A 167 4.85 -15.46 11.70
CA VAL A 167 3.83 -15.18 10.67
C VAL A 167 4.46 -14.74 9.36
N LEU A 168 5.47 -13.87 9.41
CA LEU A 168 6.20 -13.41 8.22
C LEU A 168 6.91 -14.56 7.50
N GLU A 169 7.56 -15.45 8.23
CA GLU A 169 8.19 -16.64 7.67
C GLU A 169 7.16 -17.54 6.99
N GLY A 170 6.03 -17.80 7.65
CA GLY A 170 4.93 -18.56 7.07
C GLY A 170 4.27 -17.92 5.85
N ALA A 171 4.29 -16.59 5.75
CA ALA A 171 3.76 -15.87 4.59
C ALA A 171 4.67 -15.93 3.35
N ARG A 172 5.95 -16.29 3.53
CA ARG A 172 6.96 -16.41 2.46
C ARG A 172 7.14 -17.85 1.96
N ALA A 173 6.66 -18.83 2.73
CA ALA A 173 6.71 -20.23 2.38
C ALA A 173 5.72 -20.61 1.28
#